data_b6213c5be32f15c179f723565736ef60
#
_entry.id   b6213c5be32f15c179f723565736ef60
#
_cell.length_a   1.000
_cell.length_b   1.000
_cell.length_c   1.000
_cell.angle_alpha   90.00
_cell.angle_beta   90.00
_cell.angle_gamma   90.00
#
_symmetry.space_group_name_H-M   'P 1'
#
loop_
_entity.id
_entity.type
_entity.pdbx_description
1 polymer ?
#
loop_
_entity_poly.entity_id
_entity_poly.type
_entity_poly.pdbx_seq_one_letter_code
_entity_poly.pdbx_strand_id
1 'polypeptide(L)'
;MCAGHRIGSEAAIHAMPELFEHDNSDAVLLIDSSNAFNSLNRAAALHNIGVLCPSIATYAINTYREPARLFIVGGLELRSSEGTTQGDPLAMSLYAISLQPLITRLQVKSAASQCWYADDAIGCGSLGDVKTWWDELMVSGPPLGYIPNPKNAGSL
;
A
#
# COMPACT_ATOMS: atom_id res chain seq x y z
N MET A 1 -7.91 1.71 4.88
CA MET A 1 -6.96 2.77 4.51
C MET A 1 -7.49 4.14 4.89
N CYS A 2 -6.63 5.00 5.40
CA CYS A 2 -7.00 6.38 5.76
C CYS A 2 -7.13 7.31 4.54
N ALA A 3 -6.54 6.94 3.41
CA ALA A 3 -6.74 7.62 2.14
C ALA A 3 -8.21 7.52 1.70
N GLY A 4 -8.87 8.67 1.55
CA GLY A 4 -10.31 8.75 1.23
C GLY A 4 -11.21 9.10 2.42
N HIS A 5 -10.71 9.04 3.65
CA HIS A 5 -11.39 9.60 4.81
C HIS A 5 -11.07 11.08 4.98
N ARG A 6 -12.09 11.88 5.31
CA ARG A 6 -11.88 13.26 5.74
C ARG A 6 -11.05 13.23 7.01
N ILE A 7 -9.88 13.90 7.02
CA ILE A 7 -8.93 13.90 8.15
C ILE A 7 -8.33 12.48 8.43
N GLY A 8 -8.16 11.65 7.39
CA GLY A 8 -7.73 10.25 7.56
C GLY A 8 -6.34 10.09 8.18
N SER A 9 -5.37 10.94 7.85
CA SER A 9 -4.02 10.94 8.45
C SER A 9 -4.04 11.34 9.92
N GLU A 10 -4.81 12.37 10.29
CA GLU A 10 -4.97 12.77 11.70
C GLU A 10 -5.68 11.69 12.51
N ALA A 11 -6.73 11.08 11.94
CA ALA A 11 -7.41 9.96 12.58
C ALA A 11 -6.45 8.79 12.83
N ALA A 12 -5.55 8.48 11.90
CA ALA A 12 -4.52 7.46 12.08
C ALA A 12 -3.54 7.81 13.20
N ILE A 13 -3.05 9.06 13.21
CA ILE A 13 -2.11 9.55 14.24
C ILE A 13 -2.74 9.47 15.65
N HIS A 14 -4.02 9.74 15.78
CA HIS A 14 -4.70 9.68 17.08
C HIS A 14 -5.11 8.26 17.48
N ALA A 15 -5.52 7.43 16.52
CA ALA A 15 -5.94 6.05 16.82
C ALA A 15 -4.78 5.14 17.23
N MET A 16 -3.57 5.34 16.69
CA MET A 16 -2.44 4.45 16.96
C MET A 16 -1.94 4.50 18.42
N PRO A 17 -1.78 5.69 19.07
CA PRO A 17 -1.48 5.75 20.49
C PRO A 17 -2.55 5.07 21.36
N GLU A 18 -3.83 5.29 21.06
CA GLU A 18 -4.93 4.63 21.80
C GLU A 18 -4.88 3.11 21.67
N LEU A 19 -4.58 2.60 20.48
CA LEU A 19 -4.42 1.16 20.23
C LEU A 19 -3.19 0.59 20.96
N PHE A 20 -2.12 1.35 21.08
CA PHE A 20 -0.90 0.95 21.76
C PHE A 20 -1.06 0.96 23.30
N GLU A 21 -1.84 1.90 23.84
CA GLU A 21 -2.13 1.97 25.28
C GLU A 21 -3.09 0.88 25.77
N HIS A 22 -3.67 0.07 24.86
CA HIS A 22 -4.46 -1.09 25.26
C HIS A 22 -3.59 -2.18 25.92
N ASP A 23 -4.11 -2.79 26.97
CA ASP A 23 -3.43 -3.78 27.83
C ASP A 23 -2.81 -4.99 27.11
N ASN A 24 -3.15 -5.20 25.84
CA ASN A 24 -2.66 -6.32 25.03
C ASN A 24 -1.72 -5.90 23.88
N SER A 25 -1.25 -4.65 23.87
CA SER A 25 -0.36 -4.13 22.85
C SER A 25 1.04 -3.92 23.40
N ASP A 26 2.00 -4.73 22.94
CA ASP A 26 3.41 -4.68 23.33
C ASP A 26 4.34 -4.29 22.19
N ALA A 27 3.79 -4.15 20.97
CA ALA A 27 4.59 -3.84 19.81
C ALA A 27 3.86 -2.94 18.82
N VAL A 28 4.60 -2.00 18.24
CA VAL A 28 4.22 -1.20 17.07
C VAL A 28 5.31 -1.34 16.02
N LEU A 29 4.92 -1.60 14.79
CA LEU A 29 5.82 -1.67 13.65
C LEU A 29 5.37 -0.68 12.58
N LEU A 30 6.25 0.28 12.26
CA LEU A 30 6.05 1.25 11.19
C LEU A 30 6.83 0.79 9.96
N ILE A 31 6.18 0.81 8.82
CA ILE A 31 6.75 0.32 7.57
C ILE A 31 6.52 1.36 6.48
N ASP A 32 7.61 1.70 5.81
CA ASP A 32 7.65 2.44 4.56
C ASP A 32 7.89 1.47 3.40
N SER A 33 7.23 1.67 2.27
CA SER A 33 7.44 0.84 1.09
C SER A 33 8.41 1.50 0.11
N SER A 34 9.39 0.73 -0.33
CA SER A 34 10.37 1.20 -1.30
C SER A 34 9.72 1.51 -2.64
N ASN A 35 9.82 2.78 -3.09
CA ASN A 35 9.39 3.23 -4.42
C ASN A 35 7.94 2.83 -4.79
N ALA A 36 7.06 2.84 -3.81
CA ALA A 36 5.74 2.21 -3.79
C ALA A 36 4.88 2.44 -5.04
N PHE A 37 4.68 3.71 -5.42
CA PHE A 37 3.84 4.05 -6.58
C PHE A 37 4.42 3.56 -7.90
N ASN A 38 5.74 3.49 -8.04
CA ASN A 38 6.40 3.02 -9.25
C ASN A 38 6.56 1.49 -9.28
N SER A 39 6.59 0.84 -8.11
CA SER A 39 6.78 -0.61 -7.97
C SER A 39 5.48 -1.39 -8.02
N LEU A 40 4.33 -0.73 -7.92
CA LEU A 40 3.01 -1.37 -7.94
C LEU A 40 2.89 -2.26 -9.17
N ASN A 41 2.58 -3.54 -8.97
CA ASN A 41 2.34 -4.47 -10.07
C ASN A 41 1.09 -4.05 -10.84
N ARG A 42 1.28 -3.53 -12.04
CA ARG A 42 0.23 -2.92 -12.84
C ARG A 42 -0.85 -3.92 -13.26
N ALA A 43 -0.47 -5.14 -13.60
CA ALA A 43 -1.44 -6.17 -13.98
C ALA A 43 -2.33 -6.56 -12.80
N ALA A 44 -1.74 -6.80 -11.63
CA ALA A 44 -2.49 -7.08 -10.39
C ALA A 44 -3.37 -5.89 -9.99
N ALA A 45 -2.84 -4.67 -10.11
CA ALA A 45 -3.58 -3.45 -9.80
C ALA A 45 -4.83 -3.30 -10.68
N LEU A 46 -4.69 -3.44 -12.01
CA LEU A 46 -5.82 -3.32 -12.94
C LEU A 46 -6.87 -4.41 -12.70
N HIS A 47 -6.43 -5.64 -12.37
CA HIS A 47 -7.34 -6.72 -11.98
C HIS A 47 -8.12 -6.34 -10.70
N ASN A 48 -7.44 -5.93 -9.65
CA ASN A 48 -8.06 -5.58 -8.36
C ASN A 48 -9.02 -4.39 -8.51
N ILE A 49 -8.65 -3.37 -9.28
CA ILE A 49 -9.51 -2.22 -9.57
C ILE A 49 -10.77 -2.68 -10.32
N GLY A 50 -10.61 -3.57 -11.31
CA GLY A 50 -11.72 -4.13 -12.09
C GLY A 50 -12.74 -4.86 -11.20
N VAL A 51 -12.26 -5.58 -10.19
CA VAL A 51 -13.12 -6.34 -9.26
C VAL A 51 -13.73 -5.44 -8.19
N LEU A 52 -12.93 -4.56 -7.57
CA LEU A 52 -13.32 -3.82 -6.37
C LEU A 52 -14.01 -2.50 -6.68
N CYS A 53 -13.69 -1.87 -7.81
CA CYS A 53 -14.24 -0.57 -8.20
C CYS A 53 -14.47 -0.48 -9.73
N PRO A 54 -15.44 -1.23 -10.28
CA PRO A 54 -15.70 -1.27 -11.72
C PRO A 54 -15.97 0.10 -12.35
N SER A 55 -16.49 1.05 -11.57
CA SER A 55 -16.82 2.40 -12.03
C SER A 55 -15.61 3.20 -12.55
N ILE A 56 -14.40 2.94 -12.01
CA ILE A 56 -13.15 3.58 -12.47
C ILE A 56 -12.26 2.65 -13.27
N ALA A 57 -12.64 1.38 -13.42
CA ALA A 57 -11.83 0.38 -14.11
C ALA A 57 -11.54 0.77 -15.56
N THR A 58 -12.52 1.31 -16.29
CA THR A 58 -12.33 1.77 -17.67
C THR A 58 -11.25 2.86 -17.77
N TYR A 59 -11.25 3.82 -16.85
CA TYR A 59 -10.21 4.84 -16.78
C TYR A 59 -8.84 4.20 -16.51
N ALA A 60 -8.74 3.37 -15.48
CA ALA A 60 -7.49 2.73 -15.09
C ALA A 60 -6.90 1.87 -16.23
N ILE A 61 -7.73 1.05 -16.88
CA ILE A 61 -7.31 0.21 -18.00
C ILE A 61 -6.84 1.07 -19.17
N ASN A 62 -7.60 2.09 -19.58
CA ASN A 62 -7.22 2.93 -20.70
C ASN A 62 -5.95 3.75 -20.45
N THR A 63 -5.67 4.10 -19.20
CA THR A 63 -4.49 4.87 -18.80
C THR A 63 -3.25 4.00 -18.66
N TYR A 64 -3.38 2.78 -18.10
CA TYR A 64 -2.25 2.01 -17.57
C TYR A 64 -2.01 0.66 -18.24
N ARG A 65 -2.89 0.14 -19.09
CA ARG A 65 -2.70 -1.19 -19.71
C ARG A 65 -1.49 -1.24 -20.64
N GLU A 66 -1.20 -0.14 -21.32
CA GLU A 66 -0.06 -0.05 -22.23
C GLU A 66 1.11 0.68 -21.56
N PRO A 67 2.36 0.21 -21.73
CA PRO A 67 3.52 0.89 -21.20
C PRO A 67 3.65 2.31 -21.77
N ALA A 68 3.73 3.30 -20.89
CA ALA A 68 3.96 4.68 -21.30
C ALA A 68 5.39 4.87 -21.84
N ARG A 69 5.54 5.63 -22.92
CA ARG A 69 6.85 5.99 -23.48
C ARG A 69 7.39 7.21 -22.74
N LEU A 70 8.59 7.09 -22.21
CA LEU A 70 9.32 8.17 -21.54
C LEU A 70 10.52 8.56 -22.41
N PHE A 71 10.60 9.85 -22.77
CA PHE A 71 11.69 10.39 -23.56
C PHE A 71 12.71 11.09 -22.67
N ILE A 72 13.96 10.66 -22.76
CA ILE A 72 15.06 11.28 -22.03
C ILE A 72 15.83 12.22 -22.96
N VAL A 73 16.27 13.35 -22.40
CA VAL A 73 17.15 14.28 -23.11
C VAL A 73 18.39 13.53 -23.58
N GLY A 74 18.68 13.58 -24.90
CA GLY A 74 19.73 12.77 -25.52
C GLY A 74 19.22 11.63 -26.41
N GLY A 75 17.89 11.51 -26.59
CA GLY A 75 17.28 10.61 -27.57
C GLY A 75 17.00 9.18 -27.09
N LEU A 76 17.19 8.89 -25.79
CA LEU A 76 16.83 7.59 -25.21
C LEU A 76 15.33 7.53 -24.95
N GLU A 77 14.75 6.37 -25.27
CA GLU A 77 13.36 6.03 -24.93
C GLU A 77 13.33 4.92 -23.87
N LEU A 78 12.57 5.14 -22.81
CA LEU A 78 12.25 4.13 -21.80
C LEU A 78 10.75 3.81 -21.86
N ARG A 79 10.38 2.64 -21.34
CA ARG A 79 8.98 2.25 -21.18
C ARG A 79 8.65 2.06 -19.71
N SER A 80 7.65 2.79 -19.23
CA SER A 80 7.08 2.61 -17.91
C SER A 80 6.01 1.54 -17.98
N SER A 81 6.33 0.32 -17.52
CA SER A 81 5.43 -0.84 -17.56
C SER A 81 4.77 -1.15 -16.22
N GLU A 82 5.31 -0.62 -15.14
CA GLU A 82 4.82 -0.82 -13.78
C GLU A 82 4.42 0.50 -13.12
N GLY A 83 3.72 0.40 -12.01
CA GLY A 83 3.35 1.52 -11.17
C GLY A 83 2.28 2.44 -11.74
N THR A 84 2.03 3.52 -11.01
CA THR A 84 1.17 4.63 -11.41
C THR A 84 1.99 5.87 -11.74
N THR A 85 1.48 6.72 -12.62
CA THR A 85 2.19 7.93 -13.04
C THR A 85 2.11 8.99 -11.95
N GLN A 86 3.25 9.53 -11.54
CA GLN A 86 3.29 10.70 -10.65
C GLN A 86 2.63 11.90 -11.33
N GLY A 87 1.71 12.55 -10.62
CA GLY A 87 0.90 13.63 -11.17
C GLY A 87 -0.47 13.21 -11.70
N ASP A 88 -0.75 11.91 -11.83
CA ASP A 88 -2.11 11.44 -12.06
C ASP A 88 -2.98 11.73 -10.83
N PRO A 89 -4.07 12.51 -10.95
CA PRO A 89 -4.93 12.84 -9.81
C PRO A 89 -5.60 11.63 -9.16
N LEU A 90 -5.72 10.51 -9.86
CA LEU A 90 -6.28 9.27 -9.34
C LEU A 90 -5.22 8.27 -8.83
N ALA A 91 -3.92 8.54 -8.99
CA ALA A 91 -2.85 7.61 -8.62
C ALA A 91 -2.98 7.09 -7.19
N MET A 92 -3.24 7.97 -6.21
CA MET A 92 -3.45 7.61 -4.82
C MET A 92 -4.65 6.67 -4.64
N SER A 93 -5.78 6.97 -5.27
CA SER A 93 -7.00 6.15 -5.17
C SER A 93 -6.80 4.80 -5.84
N LEU A 94 -6.17 4.77 -7.01
CA LEU A 94 -5.87 3.53 -7.72
C LEU A 94 -4.91 2.65 -6.93
N TYR A 95 -3.86 3.24 -6.35
CA TYR A 95 -2.93 2.55 -5.44
C TYR A 95 -3.65 1.95 -4.23
N ALA A 96 -4.48 2.76 -3.55
CA ALA A 96 -5.25 2.34 -2.40
C ALA A 96 -6.18 1.15 -2.70
N ILE A 97 -6.91 1.20 -3.81
CA ILE A 97 -7.81 0.11 -4.23
C ILE A 97 -7.00 -1.14 -4.58
N SER A 98 -5.87 -0.98 -5.24
CA SER A 98 -5.00 -2.09 -5.64
C SER A 98 -4.47 -2.89 -4.46
N LEU A 99 -4.22 -2.24 -3.31
CA LEU A 99 -3.71 -2.89 -2.10
C LEU A 99 -4.79 -3.45 -1.18
N GLN A 100 -6.09 -3.18 -1.42
CA GLN A 100 -7.16 -3.69 -0.55
C GLN A 100 -7.13 -5.21 -0.34
N PRO A 101 -6.87 -6.06 -1.35
CA PRO A 101 -6.77 -7.50 -1.13
C PRO A 101 -5.63 -7.88 -0.17
N LEU A 102 -4.48 -7.19 -0.24
CA LEU A 102 -3.37 -7.37 0.70
C LEU A 102 -3.80 -7.03 2.12
N ILE A 103 -4.39 -5.85 2.31
CA ILE A 103 -4.84 -5.36 3.62
C ILE A 103 -5.87 -6.31 4.24
N THR A 104 -6.84 -6.75 3.45
CA THR A 104 -7.84 -7.73 3.90
C THR A 104 -7.21 -9.07 4.28
N ARG A 105 -6.24 -9.54 3.51
CA ARG A 105 -5.53 -10.78 3.77
C ARG A 105 -4.74 -10.70 5.09
N LEU A 106 -4.03 -9.62 5.33
CA LEU A 106 -3.30 -9.37 6.57
C LEU A 106 -4.23 -9.36 7.79
N GLN A 107 -5.39 -8.71 7.67
CA GLN A 107 -6.40 -8.65 8.72
C GLN A 107 -7.00 -10.03 9.06
N VAL A 108 -7.11 -10.91 8.09
CA VAL A 108 -7.59 -12.31 8.30
C VAL A 108 -6.50 -13.17 8.94
N LYS A 109 -5.23 -12.90 8.64
CA LYS A 109 -4.09 -13.72 9.08
C LYS A 109 -3.56 -13.36 10.46
N SER A 110 -3.73 -12.12 10.89
CA SER A 110 -3.21 -11.62 12.16
C SER A 110 -4.28 -10.85 12.93
N ALA A 111 -4.23 -10.93 14.26
CA ALA A 111 -5.04 -10.10 15.14
C ALA A 111 -4.45 -8.69 15.35
N ALA A 112 -3.28 -8.37 14.78
CA ALA A 112 -2.72 -7.03 14.84
C ALA A 112 -3.67 -5.99 14.23
N SER A 113 -3.87 -4.90 14.94
CA SER A 113 -4.52 -3.71 14.40
C SER A 113 -3.63 -3.07 13.36
N GLN A 114 -4.20 -2.63 12.24
CA GLN A 114 -3.40 -2.06 11.14
C GLN A 114 -3.98 -0.74 10.65
N CYS A 115 -3.09 0.17 10.31
CA CYS A 115 -3.43 1.45 9.69
C CYS A 115 -2.58 1.65 8.43
N TRP A 116 -3.18 2.21 7.37
CA TRP A 116 -2.56 2.40 6.08
C TRP A 116 -2.79 3.82 5.56
N TYR A 117 -1.73 4.49 5.21
CA TYR A 117 -1.79 5.79 4.54
C TYR A 117 -0.78 5.82 3.39
N ALA A 118 -1.28 5.92 2.15
CA ALA A 118 -0.45 5.81 0.96
C ALA A 118 0.41 4.52 0.98
N ASP A 119 1.70 4.68 1.03
CA ASP A 119 2.73 3.64 1.09
C ASP A 119 3.15 3.26 2.51
N ASP A 120 2.74 4.07 3.49
CA ASP A 120 3.01 3.79 4.89
C ASP A 120 2.01 2.78 5.47
N ALA A 121 2.52 1.81 6.21
CA ALA A 121 1.73 0.83 6.95
C ALA A 121 2.18 0.76 8.41
N ILE A 122 1.21 0.64 9.31
CA ILE A 122 1.45 0.49 10.74
C ILE A 122 0.72 -0.75 11.22
N GLY A 123 1.44 -1.62 11.92
CA GLY A 123 0.87 -2.77 12.64
C GLY A 123 1.07 -2.59 14.16
N CYS A 124 0.02 -2.81 14.95
CA CYS A 124 0.04 -2.66 16.41
C CYS A 124 -0.69 -3.83 17.07
N GLY A 125 -0.15 -4.33 18.19
CA GLY A 125 -0.75 -5.41 18.96
C GLY A 125 0.27 -6.18 19.78
N SER A 126 -0.03 -7.45 20.12
CA SER A 126 0.97 -8.30 20.73
C SER A 126 2.17 -8.52 19.80
N LEU A 127 3.34 -8.75 20.37
CA LEU A 127 4.56 -9.02 19.58
C LEU A 127 4.35 -10.21 18.61
N GLY A 128 3.60 -11.23 19.03
CA GLY A 128 3.28 -12.39 18.21
C GLY A 128 2.38 -12.07 17.03
N ASP A 129 1.37 -11.23 17.25
CA ASP A 129 0.45 -10.79 16.19
C ASP A 129 1.14 -9.86 15.20
N VAL A 130 1.92 -8.89 15.69
CA VAL A 130 2.70 -7.98 14.83
C VAL A 130 3.72 -8.77 14.00
N LYS A 131 4.38 -9.79 14.60
CA LYS A 131 5.27 -10.68 13.84
C LYS A 131 4.53 -11.45 12.76
N THR A 132 3.38 -12.02 13.07
CA THR A 132 2.55 -12.75 12.09
C THR A 132 2.10 -11.84 10.95
N TRP A 133 1.70 -10.62 11.27
CA TRP A 133 1.33 -9.59 10.30
C TRP A 133 2.51 -9.23 9.38
N TRP A 134 3.71 -9.06 9.96
CA TRP A 134 4.94 -8.77 9.20
C TRP A 134 5.32 -9.93 8.28
N ASP A 135 5.35 -11.16 8.80
CA ASP A 135 5.73 -12.34 8.03
C ASP A 135 4.79 -12.53 6.83
N GLU A 136 3.48 -12.32 7.00
CA GLU A 136 2.51 -12.37 5.90
C GLU A 136 2.70 -11.21 4.92
N LEU A 137 2.99 -10.00 5.40
CA LEU A 137 3.28 -8.84 4.55
C LEU A 137 4.48 -9.08 3.66
N MET A 138 5.56 -9.66 4.20
CA MET A 138 6.78 -10.00 3.45
C MET A 138 6.54 -11.04 2.35
N VAL A 139 5.53 -11.88 2.50
CA VAL A 139 5.17 -12.90 1.49
C VAL A 139 4.18 -12.35 0.46
N SER A 140 3.16 -11.63 0.93
CA SER A 140 2.02 -11.24 0.10
C SER A 140 2.15 -9.85 -0.52
N GLY A 141 3.01 -9.00 0.01
CA GLY A 141 3.24 -7.63 -0.50
C GLY A 141 3.99 -7.60 -1.84
N PRO A 142 5.18 -8.26 -1.95
CA PRO A 142 6.01 -8.16 -3.15
C PRO A 142 5.30 -8.56 -4.47
N PRO A 143 4.43 -9.58 -4.52
CA PRO A 143 3.68 -9.90 -5.74
C PRO A 143 2.76 -8.76 -6.22
N LEU A 144 2.34 -7.86 -5.32
CA LEU A 144 1.55 -6.68 -5.65
C LEU A 144 2.41 -5.43 -5.90
N GLY A 145 3.73 -5.56 -5.73
CA GLY A 145 4.68 -4.44 -5.82
C GLY A 145 4.80 -3.60 -4.54
N TYR A 146 4.22 -4.06 -3.42
CA TYR A 146 4.46 -3.48 -2.11
C TYR A 146 5.70 -4.13 -1.49
N ILE A 147 6.83 -3.42 -1.53
CA ILE A 147 8.13 -3.93 -1.09
C ILE A 147 8.53 -3.20 0.20
N PRO A 148 8.30 -3.80 1.38
CA PRO A 148 8.70 -3.20 2.64
C PRO A 148 10.18 -2.84 2.66
N ASN A 149 10.51 -1.63 3.11
CA ASN A 149 11.89 -1.16 3.22
C ASN A 149 12.44 -1.47 4.62
N PRO A 150 13.31 -2.48 4.78
CA PRO A 150 13.80 -2.88 6.09
C PRO A 150 14.70 -1.81 6.75
N LYS A 151 15.21 -0.84 5.97
CA LYS A 151 16.03 0.25 6.51
C LYS A 151 15.21 1.34 7.19
N ASN A 152 13.93 1.44 6.83
CA ASN A 152 12.99 2.43 7.35
C ASN A 152 11.94 1.78 8.27
N ALA A 153 12.04 0.48 8.55
CA ALA A 153 11.22 -0.17 9.56
C ALA A 153 11.68 0.28 10.95
N GLY A 154 10.86 1.08 11.62
CA GLY A 154 11.07 1.54 12.99
C GLY A 154 10.20 0.74 13.96
N SER A 155 10.77 0.31 15.08
CA SER A 155 10.03 -0.13 16.28
C SER A 155 10.10 0.97 17.32
N LEU A 156 8.98 1.32 17.90
CA LEU A 156 8.90 2.14 19.11
C LEU A 156 9.00 1.26 20.35
#